data_5fd28321813a13202388e21eeef44142
#
_entry.id   5fd28321813a13202388e21eeef44142
#
_cell.length_a   1.000
_cell.length_b   1.000
_cell.length_c   1.000
_cell.angle_alpha   90.00
_cell.angle_beta   90.00
_cell.angle_gamma   90.00
#
_symmetry.space_group_name_H-M   'P 1'
#
loop_
_entity.id
_entity.type
_entity.pdbx_description
1 polymer ?
#
loop_
_entity_poly.entity_id
_entity_poly.type
_entity_poly.pdbx_seq_one_letter_code
_entity_poly.pdbx_strand_id
1 'polypeptide(L)'
;VSADYRVREATLRDADVLVRHRVAMFTDMGLSFDAGELDRAFRVWLAEVMPAGTYRAWLAHTFDGEVAGGGGITIIPWPPGPRYAGDRLAFVYNVYSEPVHRRRGIAKLIMETIHGWCREEGIGSMALNASQDGKPLYEALGYAESPSPMMFFPIVRV
;
A
#
# COMPACT_ATOMS: atom_id res chain seq x y z
N VAL A 1 7.29 8.59 -18.97
CA VAL A 1 7.85 8.19 -17.67
C VAL A 1 7.26 6.86 -17.22
N SER A 2 5.96 6.65 -17.32
CA SER A 2 5.37 5.32 -17.01
C SER A 2 5.76 4.23 -18.01
N ALA A 3 6.19 4.59 -19.22
CA ALA A 3 6.65 3.65 -20.23
C ALA A 3 7.95 2.92 -19.85
N ASP A 4 8.71 3.46 -18.89
CA ASP A 4 9.99 2.89 -18.45
C ASP A 4 9.83 1.82 -17.36
N TYR A 5 8.61 1.60 -16.89
CA TYR A 5 8.34 0.71 -15.75
C TYR A 5 7.23 -0.28 -16.07
N ARG A 6 7.35 -1.45 -15.47
CA ARG A 6 6.30 -2.49 -15.47
C ARG A 6 5.86 -2.77 -14.05
N VAL A 7 4.58 -3.10 -13.88
CA VAL A 7 4.02 -3.50 -12.59
C VAL A 7 3.60 -4.96 -12.65
N ARG A 8 3.92 -5.70 -11.61
CA ARG A 8 3.44 -7.06 -11.40
C ARG A 8 2.93 -7.24 -9.97
N GLU A 9 2.07 -8.20 -9.78
CA GLU A 9 1.70 -8.64 -8.44
C GLU A 9 2.91 -9.27 -7.74
N ALA A 10 3.09 -8.95 -6.45
CA ALA A 10 4.11 -9.53 -5.61
C ALA A 10 3.67 -10.88 -5.04
N THR A 11 4.63 -11.72 -4.74
CA THR A 11 4.45 -13.01 -4.06
C THR A 11 5.26 -13.05 -2.78
N LEU A 12 5.15 -14.12 -1.99
CA LEU A 12 6.02 -14.32 -0.82
C LEU A 12 7.51 -14.37 -1.14
N ARG A 13 7.88 -14.64 -2.39
CA ARG A 13 9.28 -14.56 -2.83
C ARG A 13 9.83 -13.13 -2.80
N ASP A 14 8.93 -12.14 -2.81
CA ASP A 14 9.26 -10.72 -2.74
C ASP A 14 9.26 -10.18 -1.29
N ALA A 15 9.13 -11.04 -0.28
CA ALA A 15 9.03 -10.62 1.12
C ALA A 15 10.17 -9.69 1.55
N ASP A 16 11.41 -9.93 1.10
CA ASP A 16 12.56 -9.08 1.43
C ASP A 16 12.37 -7.65 0.93
N VAL A 17 11.85 -7.48 -0.27
CA VAL A 17 11.57 -6.17 -0.85
C VAL A 17 10.41 -5.49 -0.11
N LEU A 18 9.33 -6.22 0.15
CA LEU A 18 8.15 -5.68 0.83
C LEU A 18 8.49 -5.21 2.25
N VAL A 19 9.28 -5.99 2.97
CA VAL A 19 9.75 -5.64 4.32
C VAL A 19 10.66 -4.42 4.28
N ARG A 20 11.64 -4.40 3.37
CA ARG A 20 12.54 -3.26 3.18
C ARG A 20 11.78 -1.97 2.88
N HIS A 21 10.79 -2.02 1.99
CA HIS A 21 9.94 -0.86 1.68
C HIS A 21 9.19 -0.34 2.90
N ARG A 22 8.63 -1.25 3.72
CA ARG A 22 7.90 -0.85 4.93
C ARG A 22 8.82 -0.19 5.95
N VAL A 23 9.97 -0.76 6.21
CA VAL A 23 10.98 -0.18 7.12
C VAL A 23 11.46 1.18 6.60
N ALA A 24 11.79 1.26 5.32
CA ALA A 24 12.24 2.51 4.69
C ALA A 24 11.18 3.61 4.72
N MET A 25 9.92 3.26 4.48
CA MET A 25 8.79 4.19 4.54
C MET A 25 8.67 4.85 5.92
N PHE A 26 8.69 4.06 7.00
CA PHE A 26 8.61 4.61 8.35
C PHE A 26 9.86 5.37 8.76
N THR A 27 11.04 4.96 8.27
CA THR A 27 12.29 5.71 8.45
C THR A 27 12.21 7.08 7.77
N ASP A 28 11.73 7.14 6.54
CA ASP A 28 11.55 8.39 5.80
C ASP A 28 10.52 9.32 6.45
N MET A 29 9.51 8.75 7.13
CA MET A 29 8.54 9.50 7.93
C MET A 29 9.12 10.04 9.25
N GLY A 30 10.36 9.73 9.58
CA GLY A 30 11.03 10.19 10.80
C GLY A 30 10.53 9.52 12.08
N LEU A 31 9.88 8.36 11.97
CA LEU A 31 9.40 7.62 13.15
C LEU A 31 10.55 6.89 13.85
N SER A 32 10.48 6.86 15.19
CA SER A 32 11.40 6.07 16.01
C SER A 32 10.80 4.69 16.28
N PHE A 33 11.48 3.63 15.90
CA PHE A 33 11.03 2.25 16.07
C PHE A 33 12.22 1.28 15.97
N ASP A 34 12.04 0.04 16.44
CA ASP A 34 12.99 -1.05 16.24
C ASP A 34 12.77 -1.66 14.84
N ALA A 35 13.69 -1.39 13.93
CA ALA A 35 13.61 -1.86 12.56
C ALA A 35 13.69 -3.40 12.46
N GLY A 36 14.46 -4.05 13.33
CA GLY A 36 14.59 -5.51 13.37
C GLY A 36 13.32 -6.18 13.89
N GLU A 37 12.67 -5.60 14.88
CA GLU A 37 11.38 -6.08 15.38
C GLU A 37 10.29 -5.92 14.32
N LEU A 38 10.21 -4.76 13.67
CA LEU A 38 9.26 -4.53 12.57
C LEU A 38 9.50 -5.50 11.41
N ASP A 39 10.75 -5.74 11.01
CA ASP A 39 11.10 -6.71 9.97
C ASP A 39 10.54 -8.10 10.31
N ARG A 40 10.85 -8.62 11.49
CA ARG A 40 10.39 -9.95 11.94
C ARG A 40 8.86 -10.03 11.98
N ALA A 41 8.21 -9.04 12.59
CA ALA A 41 6.76 -9.02 12.72
C ALA A 41 6.06 -8.95 11.37
N PHE A 42 6.56 -8.12 10.46
CA PHE A 42 5.97 -7.97 9.13
C PHE A 42 6.17 -9.21 8.25
N ARG A 43 7.30 -9.89 8.35
CA ARG A 43 7.52 -11.19 7.66
C ARG A 43 6.53 -12.26 8.11
N VAL A 44 6.32 -12.39 9.42
CA VAL A 44 5.33 -13.32 9.97
C VAL A 44 3.93 -13.00 9.46
N TRP A 45 3.56 -11.72 9.47
CA TRP A 45 2.27 -11.26 8.97
C TRP A 45 2.11 -11.56 7.47
N LEU A 46 3.11 -11.25 6.62
CA LEU A 46 3.07 -11.53 5.19
C LEU A 46 2.89 -13.03 4.90
N ALA A 47 3.56 -13.89 5.64
CA ALA A 47 3.45 -15.34 5.49
C ALA A 47 2.05 -15.88 5.76
N GLU A 48 1.26 -15.19 6.58
CA GLU A 48 -0.12 -15.53 6.86
C GLU A 48 -1.09 -14.92 5.84
N VAL A 49 -1.00 -13.61 5.62
CA VAL A 49 -2.04 -12.87 4.90
C VAL A 49 -1.93 -12.95 3.38
N MET A 50 -0.74 -13.12 2.83
CA MET A 50 -0.57 -13.22 1.37
C MET A 50 -1.14 -14.54 0.81
N PRO A 51 -0.84 -15.72 1.38
CA PRO A 51 -1.48 -16.97 0.93
C PRO A 51 -3.00 -16.99 1.14
N ALA A 52 -3.49 -16.32 2.19
CA ALA A 52 -4.92 -16.18 2.46
C ALA A 52 -5.63 -15.22 1.47
N GLY A 53 -4.88 -14.42 0.71
CA GLY A 53 -5.42 -13.43 -0.22
C GLY A 53 -6.04 -12.21 0.46
N THR A 54 -5.84 -12.04 1.77
CA THR A 54 -6.33 -10.87 2.53
C THR A 54 -5.42 -9.66 2.39
N TYR A 55 -4.15 -9.87 2.05
CA TYR A 55 -3.22 -8.83 1.63
C TYR A 55 -2.66 -9.15 0.24
N ARG A 56 -2.68 -8.15 -0.63
CA ARG A 56 -2.07 -8.19 -1.96
C ARG A 56 -1.16 -7.00 -2.15
N ALA A 57 -0.07 -7.20 -2.86
CA ALA A 57 0.91 -6.17 -3.13
C ALA A 57 1.35 -6.19 -4.59
N TRP A 58 1.80 -5.06 -5.07
CA TRP A 58 2.36 -4.89 -6.43
C TRP A 58 3.70 -4.20 -6.34
N LEU A 59 4.58 -4.58 -7.25
CA LEU A 59 5.90 -4.01 -7.41
C LEU A 59 6.06 -3.43 -8.81
N ALA A 60 6.53 -2.20 -8.87
CA ALA A 60 7.01 -1.58 -10.09
C ALA A 60 8.50 -1.86 -10.24
N HIS A 61 8.93 -2.20 -11.44
CA HIS A 61 10.33 -2.45 -11.75
C HIS A 61 10.69 -1.91 -13.14
N THR A 62 11.95 -1.60 -13.33
CA THR A 62 12.53 -1.25 -14.63
C THR A 62 12.53 -2.44 -15.57
N PHE A 63 12.83 -2.22 -16.85
CA PHE A 63 12.98 -3.31 -17.83
C PHE A 63 14.14 -4.25 -17.50
N ASP A 64 15.17 -3.73 -16.78
CA ASP A 64 16.32 -4.52 -16.33
C ASP A 64 16.02 -5.31 -15.02
N GLY A 65 14.81 -5.16 -14.49
CA GLY A 65 14.36 -5.90 -13.31
C GLY A 65 14.65 -5.24 -11.96
N GLU A 66 15.20 -4.02 -11.95
CA GLU A 66 15.39 -3.25 -10.71
C GLU A 66 14.04 -2.82 -10.13
N VAL A 67 13.83 -3.06 -8.83
CA VAL A 67 12.60 -2.62 -8.16
C VAL A 67 12.63 -1.12 -7.96
N ALA A 68 11.60 -0.45 -8.45
CA ALA A 68 11.45 1.01 -8.39
C ALA A 68 10.48 1.47 -7.30
N GLY A 69 9.58 0.61 -6.85
CA GLY A 69 8.63 0.91 -5.79
C GLY A 69 7.56 -0.16 -5.66
N GLY A 70 6.62 0.07 -4.77
CA GLY A 70 5.52 -0.86 -4.54
C GLY A 70 4.37 -0.25 -3.76
N GLY A 71 3.35 -1.05 -3.55
CA GLY A 71 2.18 -0.73 -2.73
C GLY A 71 1.32 -1.96 -2.54
N GLY A 72 0.45 -1.93 -1.56
CA GLY A 72 -0.42 -3.06 -1.28
C GLY A 72 -1.74 -2.65 -0.66
N ILE A 73 -2.63 -3.63 -0.59
CA ILE A 73 -3.96 -3.49 0.02
C ILE A 73 -4.25 -4.63 0.97
N THR A 74 -4.93 -4.33 2.05
CA THR A 74 -5.67 -5.32 2.84
C THR A 74 -7.14 -5.27 2.44
N ILE A 75 -7.72 -6.43 2.14
CA ILE A 75 -9.14 -6.55 1.81
C ILE A 75 -9.89 -6.86 3.10
N ILE A 76 -10.77 -5.94 3.50
CA ILE A 76 -11.46 -5.98 4.78
C ILE A 76 -12.96 -6.18 4.53
N PRO A 77 -13.63 -7.13 5.20
CA PRO A 77 -15.09 -7.16 5.26
C PRO A 77 -15.58 -5.82 5.82
N TRP A 78 -16.47 -5.16 5.10
CA TRP A 78 -16.95 -3.83 5.47
C TRP A 78 -18.47 -3.73 5.28
N PRO A 79 -19.20 -3.29 6.30
CA PRO A 79 -20.66 -3.22 6.17
C PRO A 79 -21.06 -2.19 5.10
N PRO A 80 -22.04 -2.51 4.25
CA PRO A 80 -22.58 -1.54 3.32
C PRO A 80 -23.12 -0.30 4.04
N GLY A 81 -22.95 0.86 3.44
CA GLY A 81 -23.38 2.12 4.02
C GLY A 81 -23.58 3.22 2.99
N PRO A 82 -24.05 4.39 3.39
CA PRO A 82 -24.35 5.48 2.46
C PRO A 82 -23.16 5.96 1.63
N ARG A 83 -21.93 5.75 2.14
CA ARG A 83 -20.69 6.17 1.50
C ARG A 83 -19.86 5.01 0.94
N TYR A 84 -20.28 3.77 1.22
CA TYR A 84 -19.51 2.57 0.89
C TYR A 84 -20.41 1.59 0.15
N ALA A 85 -20.11 1.38 -1.11
CA ALA A 85 -20.78 0.35 -1.90
C ALA A 85 -20.16 -1.02 -1.63
N GLY A 86 -21.01 -2.06 -1.69
CA GLY A 86 -20.56 -3.45 -1.48
C GLY A 86 -20.27 -3.80 -0.02
N ASP A 87 -19.61 -4.93 0.18
CA ASP A 87 -19.35 -5.56 1.47
C ASP A 87 -17.86 -5.69 1.80
N ARG A 88 -17.00 -5.11 0.98
CA ARG A 88 -15.53 -5.13 1.11
C ARG A 88 -14.94 -3.75 0.91
N LEU A 89 -13.91 -3.47 1.68
CA LEU A 89 -13.06 -2.28 1.59
C LEU A 89 -11.62 -2.71 1.30
N ALA A 90 -10.97 -2.09 0.33
CA ALA A 90 -9.53 -2.21 0.16
C ALA A 90 -8.83 -1.08 0.90
N PHE A 91 -8.05 -1.41 1.93
CA PHE A 91 -7.25 -0.43 2.64
C PHE A 91 -5.81 -0.46 2.11
N VAL A 92 -5.34 0.69 1.62
CA VAL A 92 -4.03 0.82 0.97
C VAL A 92 -2.93 1.03 2.00
N TYR A 93 -1.84 0.29 1.86
CA TYR A 93 -0.64 0.39 2.69
C TYR A 93 0.62 0.36 1.84
N ASN A 94 1.74 0.77 2.45
CA ASN A 94 3.07 0.52 1.94
C ASN A 94 3.35 1.08 0.53
N VAL A 95 2.69 2.18 0.17
CA VAL A 95 3.02 2.87 -1.08
C VAL A 95 4.37 3.56 -0.90
N TYR A 96 5.36 3.07 -1.64
CA TYR A 96 6.75 3.51 -1.51
C TYR A 96 7.41 3.56 -2.89
N SER A 97 8.24 4.57 -3.10
CA SER A 97 9.11 4.68 -4.27
C SER A 97 10.55 4.72 -3.83
N GLU A 98 11.39 3.94 -4.47
CA GLU A 98 12.83 3.94 -4.23
C GLU A 98 13.41 5.34 -4.49
N PRO A 99 14.34 5.83 -3.67
CA PRO A 99 14.84 7.21 -3.77
C PRO A 99 15.28 7.63 -5.16
N VAL A 100 15.99 6.75 -5.87
CA VAL A 100 16.51 7.00 -7.23
C VAL A 100 15.41 7.03 -8.30
N HIS A 101 14.23 6.53 -7.99
CA HIS A 101 13.06 6.48 -8.88
C HIS A 101 11.95 7.47 -8.50
N ARG A 102 12.15 8.28 -7.47
CA ARG A 102 11.15 9.28 -7.04
C ARG A 102 10.89 10.33 -8.11
N ARG A 103 9.70 10.93 -8.07
CA ARG A 103 9.24 11.97 -9.02
C ARG A 103 9.13 11.48 -10.47
N ARG A 104 9.06 10.17 -10.67
CA ARG A 104 8.90 9.53 -11.99
C ARG A 104 7.52 8.86 -12.17
N GLY A 105 6.56 9.17 -11.29
CA GLY A 105 5.19 8.65 -11.41
C GLY A 105 4.98 7.22 -10.91
N ILE A 106 5.94 6.63 -10.16
CA ILE A 106 5.87 5.24 -9.67
C ILE A 106 4.65 5.04 -8.78
N ALA A 107 4.45 5.90 -7.78
CA ALA A 107 3.32 5.78 -6.86
C ALA A 107 1.98 5.88 -7.60
N LYS A 108 1.87 6.77 -8.59
CA LYS A 108 0.69 6.87 -9.45
C LYS A 108 0.45 5.57 -10.22
N LEU A 109 1.48 5.03 -10.86
CA LEU A 109 1.39 3.79 -11.64
C LEU A 109 0.93 2.60 -10.76
N ILE A 110 1.49 2.47 -9.55
CA ILE A 110 1.08 1.45 -8.57
C ILE A 110 -0.38 1.64 -8.19
N MET A 111 -0.80 2.86 -7.85
CA MET A 111 -2.18 3.14 -7.44
C MET A 111 -3.18 2.89 -8.57
N GLU A 112 -2.87 3.27 -9.79
CA GLU A 112 -3.72 3.00 -10.96
C GLU A 112 -3.87 1.49 -11.22
N THR A 113 -2.79 0.72 -11.02
CA THR A 113 -2.83 -0.74 -11.11
C THR A 113 -3.74 -1.34 -10.04
N ILE A 114 -3.60 -0.89 -8.78
CA ILE A 114 -4.45 -1.33 -7.67
C ILE A 114 -5.92 -0.97 -7.92
N HIS A 115 -6.19 0.24 -8.43
CA HIS A 115 -7.55 0.67 -8.79
C HIS A 115 -8.16 -0.24 -9.86
N GLY A 116 -7.39 -0.60 -10.89
CA GLY A 116 -7.81 -1.53 -11.94
C GLY A 116 -8.21 -2.88 -11.35
N TRP A 117 -7.32 -3.46 -10.57
CA TRP A 117 -7.55 -4.74 -9.90
C TRP A 117 -8.81 -4.70 -9.00
N CYS A 118 -8.96 -3.66 -8.16
CA CYS A 118 -10.13 -3.53 -7.29
C CYS A 118 -11.45 -3.44 -8.07
N ARG A 119 -11.46 -2.76 -9.23
CA ARG A 119 -12.65 -2.71 -10.11
C ARG A 119 -12.98 -4.08 -10.67
N GLU A 120 -11.98 -4.82 -11.15
CA GLU A 120 -12.16 -6.18 -11.70
C GLU A 120 -12.71 -7.15 -10.65
N GLU A 121 -12.25 -7.02 -9.40
CA GLU A 121 -12.70 -7.84 -8.26
C GLU A 121 -14.02 -7.35 -7.64
N GLY A 122 -14.61 -6.27 -8.15
CA GLY A 122 -15.87 -5.74 -7.64
C GLY A 122 -15.77 -5.15 -6.22
N ILE A 123 -14.59 -4.67 -5.81
CA ILE A 123 -14.41 -3.99 -4.52
C ILE A 123 -14.98 -2.59 -4.63
N GLY A 124 -16.00 -2.29 -3.82
CA GLY A 124 -16.79 -1.08 -3.95
C GLY A 124 -16.15 0.19 -3.38
N SER A 125 -15.15 0.06 -2.51
CA SER A 125 -14.55 1.21 -1.83
C SER A 125 -13.09 0.96 -1.48
N MET A 126 -12.32 2.04 -1.45
CA MET A 126 -10.92 2.05 -1.05
C MET A 126 -10.69 3.16 -0.03
N ALA A 127 -9.76 2.93 0.89
CA ALA A 127 -9.34 3.91 1.89
C ALA A 127 -7.83 3.86 2.08
N LEU A 128 -7.26 4.94 2.58
CA LEU A 128 -5.85 5.05 2.94
C LEU A 128 -5.63 6.15 3.98
N ASN A 129 -4.50 6.09 4.65
CA ASN A 129 -3.97 7.20 5.44
C ASN A 129 -2.93 7.92 4.60
N ALA A 130 -3.21 9.15 4.20
CA ALA A 130 -2.28 9.95 3.42
C ALA A 130 -1.23 10.62 4.30
N SER A 131 0.06 10.45 3.94
CA SER A 131 1.09 11.36 4.44
C SER A 131 0.92 12.74 3.80
N GLN A 132 1.51 13.79 4.41
CA GLN A 132 1.47 15.13 3.83
C GLN A 132 2.05 15.16 2.40
N ASP A 133 3.15 14.46 2.16
CA ASP A 133 3.80 14.39 0.86
C ASP A 133 3.00 13.58 -0.17
N GLY A 134 2.25 12.58 0.27
CA GLY A 134 1.43 11.73 -0.59
C GLY A 134 0.05 12.30 -0.91
N LYS A 135 -0.47 13.18 -0.06
CA LYS A 135 -1.83 13.73 -0.18
C LYS A 135 -2.14 14.32 -1.57
N PRO A 136 -1.29 15.15 -2.18
CA PRO A 136 -1.58 15.70 -3.51
C PRO A 136 -1.77 14.63 -4.59
N LEU A 137 -1.02 13.54 -4.53
CA LEU A 137 -1.18 12.42 -5.45
C LEU A 137 -2.56 11.77 -5.27
N TYR A 138 -2.95 11.49 -4.03
CA TYR A 138 -4.22 10.81 -3.75
C TYR A 138 -5.41 11.69 -4.12
N GLU A 139 -5.36 12.98 -3.84
CA GLU A 139 -6.38 13.95 -4.29
C GLU A 139 -6.49 13.97 -5.82
N ALA A 140 -5.37 13.97 -6.53
CA ALA A 140 -5.35 13.90 -8.00
C ALA A 140 -5.92 12.57 -8.55
N LEU A 141 -5.86 11.49 -7.76
CA LEU A 141 -6.47 10.20 -8.08
C LEU A 141 -7.95 10.09 -7.68
N GLY A 142 -8.53 11.13 -7.09
CA GLY A 142 -9.93 11.21 -6.72
C GLY A 142 -10.25 10.83 -5.27
N TYR A 143 -9.24 10.65 -4.42
CA TYR A 143 -9.45 10.48 -2.98
C TYR A 143 -9.85 11.81 -2.34
N ALA A 144 -10.74 11.74 -1.37
CA ALA A 144 -11.16 12.88 -0.56
C ALA A 144 -11.06 12.53 0.92
N GLU A 145 -10.82 13.53 1.74
CA GLU A 145 -10.83 13.35 3.19
C GLU A 145 -12.21 12.91 3.67
N SER A 146 -12.21 11.96 4.59
CA SER A 146 -13.46 11.59 5.26
C SER A 146 -13.91 12.73 6.20
N PRO A 147 -15.19 13.11 6.17
CA PRO A 147 -15.74 14.06 7.16
C PRO A 147 -15.77 13.47 8.57
N SER A 148 -15.57 12.16 8.72
CA SER A 148 -15.49 11.48 10.01
C SER A 148 -14.06 10.95 10.17
N PRO A 149 -13.20 11.61 10.97
CA PRO A 149 -11.82 11.18 11.14
C PRO A 149 -11.75 9.83 11.86
N MET A 150 -10.82 8.99 11.46
CA MET A 150 -10.49 7.76 12.16
C MET A 150 -9.84 8.10 13.51
N MET A 151 -10.31 7.46 14.58
CA MET A 151 -9.77 7.61 15.93
C MET A 151 -9.11 6.29 16.33
N PHE A 152 -7.96 6.37 16.98
CA PHE A 152 -7.18 5.21 17.40
C PHE A 152 -7.11 5.12 18.92
N PHE A 153 -7.42 3.97 19.49
CA PHE A 153 -7.25 3.69 20.91
C PHE A 153 -6.33 2.46 21.09
N PRO A 154 -5.09 2.66 21.54
CA PRO A 154 -4.18 1.53 21.79
C PRO A 154 -4.59 0.79 23.05
N ILE A 155 -4.96 -0.47 22.92
CA ILE A 155 -5.28 -1.35 24.05
C ILE A 155 -3.99 -1.85 24.73
N VAL A 156 -2.97 -2.12 23.93
CA VAL A 156 -1.62 -2.46 24.41
C VAL A 156 -0.70 -1.31 24.05
N ARG A 157 0.00 -0.77 25.03
CA ARG A 157 1.04 0.23 24.76
C ARG A 157 2.30 -0.49 24.31
N VAL A 158 2.75 -0.18 23.12
CA VAL A 158 4.02 -0.62 22.55
C VAL A 158 5.12 0.31 23.04
#